data_8c10096e24203531a8b447c2972c1c43
#
_entry.id   8c10096e24203531a8b447c2972c1c43
#
_cell.length_a   1.000
_cell.length_b   1.000
_cell.length_c   1.000
_cell.angle_alpha   90.00
_cell.angle_beta   90.00
_cell.angle_gamma   90.00
#
_symmetry.space_group_name_H-M   'P 1'
#
loop_
_entity.id
_entity.type
_entity.pdbx_description
1 polymer ?
#
loop_
_entity_poly.entity_id
_entity_poly.type
_entity_poly.pdbx_seq_one_letter_code
_entity_poly.pdbx_strand_id
1 'polypeptide(L)'
;VALTKNGGGWTFTPDSAWTDGRYTLTVTVEDDAGNIRHSAPLAVTVDTRTGINSIELVNDSGVAGDNLTNEMRPHFRVEVPEDVNAVRLSIDGGKTWMHASKSAAGVWDYSWLTDVPEGTYTLTVEATDIAGNTATRTLDFTVDTTLLVPTITLDNADDTGERGDNLTNRPQPNFILQHIDADVASVVVSVTHDGTTSVFDASQEAGGWRFTPDRDWTDGSYTLSVTVTDKAGNVSQSTPLTVTVDTHISIGKVELINDSGVVGDNMTNDIHPQFRVTVPEDVNSVRLSIDGGATWVKATQGAAGIWDYTWPDDVKDGKYTLQVEATDKAGNTITRMLEFTIDTTLTTPTIALDHKDDSGITGDNLTNAKKPGFILGNIDVDASRVVVQVTHDGKSEEVALTKSGGQWSFTPTAPWGDGGYTLTVTVEDKAGNVSHSAPLTVTVDTQTAINSIALVNDTGIPDDNLTNAVRPHFRVTVPDDVNAVRLSIDGGKTWVDAKRTSAGVWDYSWLTDVTEGVHTLTVEATDVAGNTVKETMGFTVDTTLSVPLIALDSADDSGVRGDELTRVNRPTFLLDNIDNDARHVTVEVQHGST
;
A
#
# COMPACT_ATOMS: atom_id res chain seq x y z
N VAL A 1 -110.72 2.53 -37.49
CA VAL A 1 -110.14 3.45 -38.50
C VAL A 1 -111.00 3.28 -39.78
N ALA A 2 -111.43 4.38 -40.39
CA ALA A 2 -112.16 4.35 -41.69
C ALA A 2 -111.15 4.07 -42.80
N LEU A 3 -111.51 3.19 -43.73
CA LEU A 3 -110.62 2.85 -44.85
C LEU A 3 -111.02 3.66 -46.07
N THR A 4 -110.07 3.99 -46.88
CA THR A 4 -110.32 4.69 -48.14
C THR A 4 -110.18 3.72 -49.30
N LYS A 5 -111.19 3.74 -50.21
CA LYS A 5 -111.11 2.95 -51.41
C LYS A 5 -110.30 3.69 -52.48
N ASN A 6 -109.29 3.06 -53.00
CA ASN A 6 -108.42 3.67 -53.99
C ASN A 6 -108.22 2.70 -55.16
N GLY A 7 -108.67 3.08 -56.35
CA GLY A 7 -108.46 2.34 -57.58
C GLY A 7 -108.96 0.89 -57.62
N GLY A 8 -109.95 0.50 -56.86
CA GLY A 8 -110.50 -0.85 -56.79
C GLY A 8 -110.03 -1.70 -55.58
N GLY A 9 -109.15 -1.21 -54.77
CA GLY A 9 -108.77 -1.84 -53.54
C GLY A 9 -108.98 -0.96 -52.32
N TRP A 10 -108.98 -1.57 -51.14
CA TRP A 10 -109.08 -0.88 -49.89
C TRP A 10 -107.62 -0.84 -49.29
N THR A 11 -107.22 0.32 -48.91
CA THR A 11 -105.92 0.52 -48.29
C THR A 11 -106.06 1.20 -46.93
N PHE A 12 -105.17 0.88 -46.02
CA PHE A 12 -105.07 1.50 -44.73
C PHE A 12 -103.64 2.05 -44.52
N THR A 13 -103.55 3.32 -44.21
CA THR A 13 -102.35 3.98 -43.78
C THR A 13 -102.65 4.71 -42.48
N PRO A 14 -101.90 4.52 -41.41
CA PRO A 14 -102.12 5.23 -40.16
C PRO A 14 -101.99 6.74 -40.34
N ASP A 15 -102.87 7.53 -39.72
CA ASP A 15 -102.86 9.00 -39.74
C ASP A 15 -101.66 9.60 -38.94
N SER A 16 -101.14 8.82 -38.07
CA SER A 16 -99.97 9.19 -37.28
C SER A 16 -98.91 8.05 -37.27
N ALA A 17 -97.72 8.40 -37.15
CA ALA A 17 -96.65 7.40 -37.02
C ALA A 17 -96.90 6.49 -35.82
N TRP A 18 -96.75 5.19 -36.04
CA TRP A 18 -96.82 4.21 -34.96
C TRP A 18 -95.51 4.22 -34.18
N THR A 19 -95.63 4.07 -32.90
CA THR A 19 -94.47 3.86 -32.04
C THR A 19 -94.02 2.41 -32.15
N ASP A 20 -92.74 2.17 -31.81
CA ASP A 20 -92.20 0.81 -31.79
C ASP A 20 -93.08 -0.10 -30.91
N GLY A 21 -93.37 -1.24 -31.42
CA GLY A 21 -94.17 -2.23 -30.72
C GLY A 21 -94.97 -3.14 -31.67
N ARG A 22 -95.65 -4.12 -31.13
CA ARG A 22 -96.40 -5.10 -31.86
C ARG A 22 -97.85 -4.64 -31.98
N TYR A 23 -98.34 -4.53 -33.19
CA TYR A 23 -99.70 -4.18 -33.54
C TYR A 23 -100.43 -5.40 -34.09
N THR A 24 -101.68 -5.53 -33.75
CA THR A 24 -102.55 -6.55 -34.33
C THR A 24 -103.71 -5.87 -35.08
N LEU A 25 -103.77 -6.09 -36.37
CA LEU A 25 -104.81 -5.53 -37.25
C LEU A 25 -105.83 -6.61 -37.59
N THR A 26 -107.07 -6.22 -37.52
CA THR A 26 -108.19 -7.05 -37.97
C THR A 26 -109.06 -6.19 -38.85
N VAL A 27 -109.39 -6.67 -40.03
CA VAL A 27 -110.37 -6.01 -40.94
C VAL A 27 -111.71 -6.58 -40.66
N THR A 28 -112.63 -5.70 -40.45
CA THR A 28 -114.09 -6.04 -40.39
C THR A 28 -114.74 -5.49 -41.62
N VAL A 29 -115.43 -6.34 -42.35
CA VAL A 29 -116.23 -5.97 -43.52
C VAL A 29 -117.72 -6.25 -43.21
N GLU A 30 -118.53 -5.26 -43.51
CA GLU A 30 -119.94 -5.36 -43.43
C GLU A 30 -120.52 -5.09 -44.82
N ASP A 31 -121.50 -5.89 -45.32
CA ASP A 31 -122.13 -5.70 -46.55
C ASP A 31 -123.45 -4.90 -46.34
N ASP A 32 -124.13 -4.53 -47.46
CA ASP A 32 -125.38 -3.75 -47.42
C ASP A 32 -126.52 -4.49 -46.75
N ALA A 33 -126.39 -5.78 -46.54
CA ALA A 33 -127.39 -6.62 -45.86
C ALA A 33 -127.12 -6.78 -44.37
N GLY A 34 -126.01 -6.18 -43.85
CA GLY A 34 -125.58 -6.25 -42.44
C GLY A 34 -124.72 -7.50 -42.07
N ASN A 35 -124.32 -8.28 -43.07
CA ASN A 35 -123.45 -9.41 -42.75
C ASN A 35 -121.99 -8.96 -42.43
N ILE A 36 -121.56 -9.42 -41.33
CA ILE A 36 -120.15 -9.06 -40.84
C ILE A 36 -119.24 -10.23 -41.03
N ARG A 37 -118.02 -9.93 -41.49
CA ARG A 37 -116.89 -10.85 -41.55
C ARG A 37 -115.64 -10.17 -41.04
N HIS A 38 -114.86 -10.94 -40.32
CA HIS A 38 -113.54 -10.49 -39.81
C HIS A 38 -112.45 -11.23 -40.54
N SER A 39 -111.38 -10.55 -40.81
CA SER A 39 -110.12 -11.20 -41.26
C SER A 39 -109.49 -11.97 -40.13
N ALA A 40 -108.59 -12.89 -40.45
CA ALA A 40 -107.65 -13.36 -39.50
C ALA A 40 -106.81 -12.16 -39.02
N PRO A 41 -106.41 -12.12 -37.76
CA PRO A 41 -105.52 -11.07 -37.26
C PRO A 41 -104.19 -11.08 -37.99
N LEU A 42 -103.75 -9.92 -38.46
CA LEU A 42 -102.38 -9.69 -38.96
C LEU A 42 -101.54 -9.03 -37.86
N ALA A 43 -100.47 -9.68 -37.44
CA ALA A 43 -99.50 -9.09 -36.52
C ALA A 43 -98.44 -8.37 -37.34
N VAL A 44 -98.22 -7.12 -37.01
CA VAL A 44 -97.20 -6.28 -37.58
C VAL A 44 -96.38 -5.73 -36.41
N THR A 45 -95.10 -5.84 -36.47
CA THR A 45 -94.21 -5.18 -35.52
C THR A 45 -93.64 -3.94 -36.18
N VAL A 46 -93.84 -2.82 -35.57
CA VAL A 46 -93.12 -1.58 -35.92
C VAL A 46 -91.90 -1.51 -35.08
N ASP A 47 -90.81 -1.34 -35.72
CA ASP A 47 -89.50 -1.18 -35.13
C ASP A 47 -88.72 -0.15 -35.97
N THR A 48 -88.39 0.98 -35.40
CA THR A 48 -87.79 2.12 -36.11
C THR A 48 -86.38 2.45 -35.62
N ARG A 49 -85.87 1.62 -34.71
CA ARG A 49 -84.59 1.93 -34.07
C ARG A 49 -83.79 0.67 -33.88
N THR A 50 -82.52 0.82 -34.11
CA THR A 50 -81.50 -0.14 -33.68
C THR A 50 -80.30 0.59 -33.05
N GLY A 51 -79.39 -0.12 -32.50
CA GLY A 51 -78.22 0.47 -31.80
C GLY A 51 -77.05 -0.47 -31.73
N ILE A 52 -75.93 0.08 -31.26
CA ILE A 52 -74.76 -0.67 -30.90
C ILE A 52 -74.44 -0.35 -29.43
N ASN A 53 -74.56 -1.34 -28.56
CA ASN A 53 -74.36 -1.20 -27.12
C ASN A 53 -72.91 -0.97 -26.76
N SER A 54 -72.03 -1.83 -27.23
CA SER A 54 -70.59 -1.73 -27.00
C SER A 54 -69.80 -2.27 -28.20
N ILE A 55 -68.57 -1.78 -28.33
CA ILE A 55 -67.57 -2.32 -29.20
C ILE A 55 -66.35 -2.54 -28.31
N GLU A 56 -65.74 -3.69 -28.34
CA GLU A 56 -64.61 -4.11 -27.56
C GLU A 56 -63.51 -4.68 -28.48
N LEU A 57 -62.27 -4.25 -28.30
CA LEU A 57 -61.12 -4.94 -28.83
C LEU A 57 -60.79 -6.09 -27.88
N VAL A 58 -61.11 -7.33 -28.30
CA VAL A 58 -60.98 -8.51 -27.40
C VAL A 58 -59.52 -8.90 -27.13
N ASN A 59 -58.65 -8.74 -28.10
CA ASN A 59 -57.22 -8.94 -27.97
C ASN A 59 -56.51 -7.61 -27.74
N ASP A 60 -57.07 -6.79 -26.86
CA ASP A 60 -56.47 -5.60 -26.30
C ASP A 60 -55.30 -6.06 -25.42
N SER A 61 -54.08 -5.94 -25.93
CA SER A 61 -52.89 -6.49 -25.31
C SER A 61 -52.17 -5.40 -24.51
N GLY A 62 -51.32 -5.81 -23.57
CA GLY A 62 -50.58 -4.87 -22.73
C GLY A 62 -51.45 -4.17 -21.69
N VAL A 63 -51.72 -2.90 -21.85
CA VAL A 63 -52.54 -2.11 -20.91
C VAL A 63 -54.03 -2.23 -21.29
N ALA A 64 -54.78 -2.93 -20.48
CA ALA A 64 -56.20 -3.21 -20.76
C ALA A 64 -57.07 -1.96 -20.84
N GLY A 65 -57.86 -1.83 -21.87
CA GLY A 65 -58.88 -0.78 -22.06
C GLY A 65 -58.38 0.46 -22.79
N ASP A 66 -57.16 0.47 -23.31
CA ASP A 66 -56.64 1.59 -24.10
C ASP A 66 -56.78 1.39 -25.61
N ASN A 67 -57.29 0.23 -26.03
CA ASN A 67 -57.48 -0.18 -27.42
C ASN A 67 -56.18 -0.23 -28.22
N LEU A 68 -55.07 -0.55 -27.57
CA LEU A 68 -53.80 -0.82 -28.19
C LEU A 68 -53.57 -2.32 -28.26
N THR A 69 -53.05 -2.81 -29.37
CA THR A 69 -52.79 -4.24 -29.51
C THR A 69 -51.51 -4.49 -30.32
N ASN A 70 -50.73 -5.47 -29.88
CA ASN A 70 -49.61 -6.00 -30.68
C ASN A 70 -50.05 -7.14 -31.62
N GLU A 71 -51.34 -7.43 -31.67
CA GLU A 71 -51.87 -8.45 -32.55
C GLU A 71 -52.21 -7.88 -33.93
N MET A 72 -51.50 -8.32 -34.95
CA MET A 72 -51.73 -7.89 -36.33
C MET A 72 -53.12 -8.30 -36.86
N ARG A 73 -53.83 -9.16 -36.15
CA ARG A 73 -55.18 -9.61 -36.48
C ARG A 73 -56.14 -9.28 -35.34
N PRO A 74 -56.52 -7.99 -35.23
CA PRO A 74 -57.39 -7.56 -34.15
C PRO A 74 -58.68 -8.29 -34.16
N HIS A 75 -59.16 -8.64 -32.96
CA HIS A 75 -60.47 -9.33 -32.74
C HIS A 75 -61.39 -8.38 -32.00
N PHE A 76 -62.50 -8.13 -32.61
CA PHE A 76 -63.55 -7.25 -32.07
C PHE A 76 -64.79 -8.01 -31.67
N ARG A 77 -65.40 -7.61 -30.56
CA ARG A 77 -66.69 -8.01 -30.08
C ARG A 77 -67.60 -6.80 -30.12
N VAL A 78 -68.78 -7.04 -30.67
CA VAL A 78 -69.85 -6.02 -30.80
C VAL A 78 -71.08 -6.51 -30.10
N GLU A 79 -71.60 -5.76 -29.16
CA GLU A 79 -72.88 -6.03 -28.51
C GLU A 79 -73.92 -5.13 -29.08
N VAL A 80 -75.02 -5.74 -29.45
CA VAL A 80 -76.15 -5.10 -30.10
C VAL A 80 -77.46 -5.64 -29.52
N PRO A 81 -78.59 -5.02 -29.78
CA PRO A 81 -79.92 -5.62 -29.51
C PRO A 81 -80.08 -7.00 -30.16
N GLU A 82 -80.92 -7.87 -29.58
CA GLU A 82 -81.08 -9.27 -30.03
C GLU A 82 -81.69 -9.41 -31.43
N ASP A 83 -82.45 -8.40 -31.87
CA ASP A 83 -83.12 -8.32 -33.18
C ASP A 83 -82.13 -7.90 -34.30
N VAL A 84 -80.94 -7.53 -34.00
CA VAL A 84 -79.91 -7.32 -35.01
C VAL A 84 -79.59 -8.63 -35.72
N ASN A 85 -79.65 -8.60 -37.04
CA ASN A 85 -79.42 -9.77 -37.88
C ASN A 85 -78.17 -9.69 -38.76
N ALA A 86 -77.55 -8.52 -38.81
CA ALA A 86 -76.25 -8.35 -39.49
C ALA A 86 -75.42 -7.29 -38.80
N VAL A 87 -74.13 -7.59 -38.64
CA VAL A 87 -73.09 -6.65 -38.18
C VAL A 87 -71.92 -6.70 -39.16
N ARG A 88 -71.49 -5.54 -39.61
CA ARG A 88 -70.32 -5.43 -40.48
C ARG A 88 -69.37 -4.37 -39.97
N LEU A 89 -68.06 -4.58 -40.23
CA LEU A 89 -66.95 -3.76 -39.73
C LEU A 89 -66.09 -3.24 -40.88
N SER A 90 -65.61 -2.02 -40.74
CA SER A 90 -64.70 -1.39 -41.70
C SER A 90 -63.61 -0.61 -40.94
N ILE A 91 -62.37 -0.69 -41.42
CA ILE A 91 -61.21 0.10 -40.88
C ILE A 91 -60.68 1.08 -41.93
N ASP A 92 -61.27 1.17 -43.09
CA ASP A 92 -60.84 2.03 -44.21
C ASP A 92 -61.90 3.14 -44.56
N GLY A 93 -62.68 3.51 -43.57
CA GLY A 93 -63.69 4.55 -43.69
C GLY A 93 -64.90 4.10 -44.51
N GLY A 94 -65.31 2.83 -44.49
CA GLY A 94 -66.44 2.28 -45.14
C GLY A 94 -66.29 1.89 -46.63
N LYS A 95 -65.05 1.85 -47.10
CA LYS A 95 -64.73 1.42 -48.47
C LYS A 95 -64.87 -0.09 -48.62
N THR A 96 -64.37 -0.82 -47.65
CA THR A 96 -64.53 -2.26 -47.57
C THR A 96 -65.19 -2.64 -46.26
N TRP A 97 -66.11 -3.64 -46.33
CA TRP A 97 -66.83 -4.11 -45.18
C TRP A 97 -66.63 -5.61 -44.96
N MET A 98 -66.40 -5.97 -43.72
CA MET A 98 -66.28 -7.36 -43.27
C MET A 98 -67.50 -7.73 -42.42
N HIS A 99 -68.03 -8.93 -42.62
CA HIS A 99 -69.15 -9.39 -41.85
C HIS A 99 -68.77 -10.13 -40.59
N ALA A 100 -69.27 -9.71 -39.46
CA ALA A 100 -69.09 -10.40 -38.19
C ALA A 100 -69.91 -11.68 -38.12
N SER A 101 -69.51 -12.60 -37.27
CA SER A 101 -70.27 -13.84 -37.01
C SER A 101 -70.97 -13.72 -35.66
N LYS A 102 -72.22 -14.11 -35.61
CA LYS A 102 -73.06 -14.12 -34.40
C LYS A 102 -72.54 -15.25 -33.48
N SER A 103 -72.04 -14.93 -32.32
CA SER A 103 -71.54 -15.90 -31.34
C SER A 103 -72.53 -16.19 -30.22
N ALA A 104 -73.43 -15.24 -29.90
CA ALA A 104 -74.50 -15.39 -28.93
C ALA A 104 -75.63 -14.41 -29.26
N ALA A 105 -76.76 -14.46 -28.52
CA ALA A 105 -77.83 -13.48 -28.65
C ALA A 105 -77.27 -12.08 -28.36
N GLY A 106 -77.44 -11.17 -29.33
CA GLY A 106 -76.88 -9.81 -29.23
C GLY A 106 -75.34 -9.65 -29.25
N VAL A 107 -74.61 -10.72 -29.49
CA VAL A 107 -73.15 -10.68 -29.49
C VAL A 107 -72.57 -11.14 -30.82
N TRP A 108 -71.74 -10.34 -31.41
CA TRP A 108 -71.07 -10.58 -32.67
C TRP A 108 -69.59 -10.42 -32.57
N ASP A 109 -68.82 -11.38 -33.11
CA ASP A 109 -67.36 -11.38 -33.08
C ASP A 109 -66.78 -11.36 -34.50
N TYR A 110 -65.70 -10.64 -34.66
CA TYR A 110 -64.92 -10.64 -35.89
C TYR A 110 -63.42 -10.59 -35.60
N SER A 111 -62.72 -11.55 -36.14
CA SER A 111 -61.25 -11.53 -36.16
C SER A 111 -60.76 -11.19 -37.56
N TRP A 112 -59.85 -10.23 -37.66
CA TRP A 112 -59.26 -9.89 -38.96
C TRP A 112 -58.53 -11.10 -39.52
N LEU A 113 -58.73 -11.43 -40.78
CA LEU A 113 -58.17 -12.62 -41.41
C LEU A 113 -56.82 -12.37 -42.06
N THR A 114 -56.51 -11.13 -42.36
CA THR A 114 -55.27 -10.65 -42.92
C THR A 114 -54.61 -9.72 -41.92
N ASP A 115 -53.33 -9.63 -41.97
CA ASP A 115 -52.57 -8.74 -41.08
C ASP A 115 -52.94 -7.28 -41.36
N VAL A 116 -53.35 -6.58 -40.32
CA VAL A 116 -53.57 -5.13 -40.31
C VAL A 116 -52.20 -4.50 -40.03
N PRO A 117 -51.69 -3.64 -40.91
CA PRO A 117 -50.41 -2.98 -40.70
C PRO A 117 -50.41 -2.15 -39.42
N GLU A 118 -49.21 -1.89 -38.92
CA GLU A 118 -49.00 -1.00 -37.78
C GLU A 118 -49.61 0.37 -38.06
N GLY A 119 -50.26 0.95 -37.07
CA GLY A 119 -50.89 2.26 -37.18
C GLY A 119 -52.18 2.41 -36.40
N THR A 120 -52.70 3.63 -36.38
CA THR A 120 -53.96 3.96 -35.72
C THR A 120 -55.12 3.92 -36.74
N TYR A 121 -56.17 3.27 -36.35
CA TYR A 121 -57.37 3.03 -37.19
C TYR A 121 -58.60 3.46 -36.44
N THR A 122 -59.61 3.92 -37.22
CA THR A 122 -60.99 4.08 -36.73
C THR A 122 -61.81 2.93 -37.25
N LEU A 123 -62.14 2.00 -36.37
CA LEU A 123 -63.11 0.97 -36.66
C LEU A 123 -64.50 1.59 -36.77
N THR A 124 -65.16 1.38 -37.89
CA THR A 124 -66.56 1.70 -38.07
C THR A 124 -67.37 0.40 -38.06
N VAL A 125 -68.35 0.32 -37.18
CA VAL A 125 -69.26 -0.81 -37.06
C VAL A 125 -70.65 -0.34 -37.52
N GLU A 126 -71.30 -1.13 -38.38
CA GLU A 126 -72.64 -0.95 -38.76
C GLU A 126 -73.44 -2.19 -38.36
N ALA A 127 -74.52 -1.98 -37.63
CA ALA A 127 -75.47 -3.00 -37.24
C ALA A 127 -76.80 -2.79 -38.00
N THR A 128 -77.37 -3.87 -38.50
CA THR A 128 -78.72 -3.86 -39.18
C THR A 128 -79.60 -4.84 -38.44
N ASP A 129 -80.82 -4.40 -38.07
CA ASP A 129 -81.81 -5.25 -37.43
C ASP A 129 -82.73 -5.98 -38.46
N ILE A 130 -83.60 -6.80 -37.95
CA ILE A 130 -84.54 -7.57 -38.75
C ILE A 130 -85.52 -6.65 -39.47
N ALA A 131 -85.79 -5.47 -38.90
CA ALA A 131 -86.68 -4.46 -39.51
C ALA A 131 -86.01 -3.62 -40.60
N GLY A 132 -84.64 -3.70 -40.70
CA GLY A 132 -83.85 -2.98 -41.68
C GLY A 132 -83.31 -1.63 -41.15
N ASN A 133 -83.46 -1.32 -39.86
CA ASN A 133 -82.86 -0.13 -39.29
C ASN A 133 -81.36 -0.34 -39.19
N THR A 134 -80.62 0.73 -39.37
CA THR A 134 -79.18 0.70 -39.29
C THR A 134 -78.63 1.65 -38.20
N ALA A 135 -77.66 1.22 -37.48
CA ALA A 135 -76.92 2.04 -36.53
C ALA A 135 -75.42 1.93 -36.80
N THR A 136 -74.74 3.03 -36.65
CA THR A 136 -73.27 3.07 -36.84
C THR A 136 -72.56 3.59 -35.56
N ARG A 137 -71.47 2.97 -35.19
CA ARG A 137 -70.63 3.39 -34.07
C ARG A 137 -69.16 3.18 -34.42
N THR A 138 -68.27 4.01 -33.88
CA THR A 138 -66.84 3.93 -34.13
C THR A 138 -66.09 3.61 -32.85
N LEU A 139 -64.94 2.99 -33.01
CA LEU A 139 -63.96 2.76 -32.00
C LEU A 139 -62.55 3.05 -32.61
N ASP A 140 -61.82 3.93 -32.01
CA ASP A 140 -60.42 4.11 -32.40
C ASP A 140 -59.55 3.05 -31.72
N PHE A 141 -58.66 2.43 -32.45
CA PHE A 141 -57.72 1.45 -31.97
C PHE A 141 -56.40 1.58 -32.69
N THR A 142 -55.32 1.07 -32.09
CA THR A 142 -53.96 1.09 -32.66
C THR A 142 -53.40 -0.33 -32.71
N VAL A 143 -52.84 -0.68 -33.83
CA VAL A 143 -51.97 -1.85 -33.96
C VAL A 143 -50.54 -1.36 -33.84
N ASP A 144 -49.82 -1.82 -32.83
CA ASP A 144 -48.42 -1.51 -32.58
C ASP A 144 -47.66 -2.80 -32.31
N THR A 145 -46.80 -3.18 -33.23
CA THR A 145 -46.08 -4.45 -33.22
C THR A 145 -44.58 -4.24 -33.07
N THR A 146 -44.15 -2.99 -32.89
CA THR A 146 -42.74 -2.63 -32.88
C THR A 146 -42.33 -2.08 -31.52
N LEU A 147 -41.14 -2.46 -31.08
CA LEU A 147 -40.50 -1.94 -29.89
C LEU A 147 -38.99 -1.93 -30.10
N LEU A 148 -38.34 -0.79 -29.83
CA LEU A 148 -36.91 -0.66 -29.95
C LEU A 148 -36.17 -1.62 -28.99
N VAL A 149 -35.03 -2.09 -29.43
CA VAL A 149 -34.14 -2.88 -28.54
C VAL A 149 -33.43 -1.93 -27.60
N PRO A 150 -33.67 -2.01 -26.28
CA PRO A 150 -33.07 -1.13 -25.34
C PRO A 150 -31.57 -1.41 -25.19
N THR A 151 -30.83 -0.43 -24.71
CA THR A 151 -29.44 -0.60 -24.33
C THR A 151 -29.21 -0.15 -22.90
N ILE A 152 -28.25 -0.78 -22.23
CA ILE A 152 -27.79 -0.41 -20.90
C ILE A 152 -26.29 -0.22 -20.91
N THR A 153 -25.83 0.86 -20.30
CA THR A 153 -24.40 1.18 -20.13
C THR A 153 -24.14 1.70 -18.73
N LEU A 154 -22.95 1.46 -18.21
CA LEU A 154 -22.48 2.12 -16.99
C LEU A 154 -22.31 3.62 -17.27
N ASP A 155 -22.74 4.49 -16.36
CA ASP A 155 -22.53 5.93 -16.50
C ASP A 155 -21.03 6.23 -16.50
N ASN A 156 -20.56 7.01 -17.46
CA ASN A 156 -19.16 7.38 -17.57
C ASN A 156 -18.59 8.06 -16.33
N ALA A 157 -19.43 8.63 -15.47
CA ALA A 157 -19.00 9.22 -14.20
C ALA A 157 -18.69 8.15 -13.14
N ASP A 158 -19.28 6.99 -13.28
CA ASP A 158 -19.13 5.85 -12.37
C ASP A 158 -18.25 4.74 -12.95
N ASP A 159 -17.88 4.82 -14.21
CA ASP A 159 -16.82 4.01 -14.82
C ASP A 159 -15.47 4.59 -14.39
N THR A 160 -15.01 4.14 -13.23
CA THR A 160 -13.86 4.73 -12.50
C THR A 160 -12.56 4.04 -12.89
N GLY A 161 -11.44 4.69 -12.63
CA GLY A 161 -10.14 4.15 -13.01
C GLY A 161 -9.89 4.20 -14.51
N GLU A 162 -9.75 3.05 -15.16
CA GLU A 162 -9.60 2.93 -16.59
C GLU A 162 -10.98 2.92 -17.25
N ARG A 163 -11.25 3.90 -18.13
CA ARG A 163 -12.58 4.10 -18.72
C ARG A 163 -12.88 3.12 -19.83
N GLY A 164 -14.11 2.61 -19.84
CA GLY A 164 -14.64 1.72 -20.87
C GLY A 164 -14.43 0.24 -20.59
N ASP A 165 -13.92 -0.11 -19.42
CA ASP A 165 -13.73 -1.49 -19.00
C ASP A 165 -14.87 -2.05 -18.14
N ASN A 166 -15.84 -1.18 -17.78
CA ASN A 166 -16.97 -1.49 -16.90
C ASN A 166 -16.53 -1.95 -15.50
N LEU A 167 -15.42 -1.46 -15.01
CA LEU A 167 -14.95 -1.65 -13.65
C LEU A 167 -15.19 -0.38 -12.85
N THR A 168 -15.73 -0.51 -11.64
CA THR A 168 -16.09 0.66 -10.83
C THR A 168 -15.77 0.47 -9.36
N ASN A 169 -15.30 1.54 -8.70
CA ASN A 169 -15.18 1.60 -7.25
C ASN A 169 -16.43 2.19 -6.58
N ARG A 170 -17.51 2.42 -7.35
CA ARG A 170 -18.78 2.92 -6.80
C ARG A 170 -19.62 1.74 -6.32
N PRO A 171 -19.97 1.69 -5.02
CA PRO A 171 -20.86 0.62 -4.53
C PRO A 171 -22.30 0.78 -4.99
N GLN A 172 -22.70 1.95 -5.48
CA GLN A 172 -23.99 2.24 -6.11
C GLN A 172 -23.77 2.89 -7.47
N PRO A 173 -23.35 2.13 -8.49
CA PRO A 173 -23.10 2.68 -9.80
C PRO A 173 -24.41 3.04 -10.52
N ASN A 174 -24.39 4.13 -11.28
CA ASN A 174 -25.51 4.55 -12.11
C ASN A 174 -25.41 3.93 -13.49
N PHE A 175 -26.55 3.52 -14.02
CA PHE A 175 -26.68 2.97 -15.37
C PHE A 175 -27.58 3.85 -16.21
N ILE A 176 -27.18 4.08 -17.46
CA ILE A 176 -27.94 4.82 -18.45
C ILE A 176 -28.63 3.83 -19.37
N LEU A 177 -29.94 3.97 -19.52
CA LEU A 177 -30.77 3.15 -20.40
C LEU A 177 -31.20 4.01 -21.59
N GLN A 178 -30.99 3.49 -22.80
CA GLN A 178 -31.28 4.21 -24.04
C GLN A 178 -32.16 3.35 -24.98
N HIS A 179 -32.67 3.95 -26.04
CA HIS A 179 -33.55 3.34 -27.03
C HIS A 179 -34.85 2.78 -26.40
N ILE A 180 -35.44 3.60 -25.53
CA ILE A 180 -36.71 3.29 -24.90
C ILE A 180 -37.78 4.19 -25.50
N ASP A 181 -38.80 3.59 -26.06
CA ASP A 181 -39.89 4.27 -26.75
C ASP A 181 -40.75 5.11 -25.78
N ALA A 182 -41.47 6.09 -26.32
CA ALA A 182 -42.24 7.03 -25.51
C ALA A 182 -43.51 6.40 -24.93
N ASP A 183 -44.01 5.33 -25.53
CA ASP A 183 -45.23 4.60 -25.16
C ASP A 183 -44.99 3.42 -24.20
N VAL A 184 -43.78 3.34 -23.66
CA VAL A 184 -43.41 2.31 -22.70
C VAL A 184 -44.39 2.22 -21.52
N ALA A 185 -44.79 1.02 -21.18
CA ALA A 185 -45.60 0.71 -19.99
C ALA A 185 -44.72 0.34 -18.78
N SER A 186 -43.61 -0.36 -19.00
CA SER A 186 -42.68 -0.73 -17.94
C SER A 186 -41.25 -0.87 -18.45
N VAL A 187 -40.28 -0.49 -17.60
CA VAL A 187 -38.86 -0.69 -17.82
C VAL A 187 -38.28 -1.33 -16.57
N VAL A 188 -37.81 -2.55 -16.70
CA VAL A 188 -37.24 -3.30 -15.59
C VAL A 188 -35.82 -3.70 -15.88
N VAL A 189 -34.96 -3.67 -14.84
CA VAL A 189 -33.56 -4.10 -14.89
C VAL A 189 -33.42 -5.39 -14.09
N SER A 190 -32.99 -6.43 -14.75
CA SER A 190 -32.59 -7.69 -14.11
C SER A 190 -31.11 -7.63 -13.79
N VAL A 191 -30.75 -7.83 -12.53
CA VAL A 191 -29.38 -7.84 -12.02
C VAL A 191 -29.06 -9.22 -11.48
N THR A 192 -28.07 -9.85 -12.05
CA THR A 192 -27.58 -11.17 -11.60
C THR A 192 -26.20 -11.04 -10.95
N HIS A 193 -26.09 -11.51 -9.72
CA HIS A 193 -24.85 -11.59 -8.95
C HIS A 193 -24.80 -12.92 -8.21
N ASP A 194 -23.69 -13.62 -8.25
CA ASP A 194 -23.48 -14.92 -7.61
C ASP A 194 -24.61 -15.94 -7.89
N GLY A 195 -25.09 -15.96 -9.14
CA GLY A 195 -26.15 -16.85 -9.57
C GLY A 195 -27.55 -16.47 -9.11
N THR A 196 -27.70 -15.38 -8.37
CA THR A 196 -29.01 -14.85 -7.93
C THR A 196 -29.41 -13.67 -8.78
N THR A 197 -30.63 -13.72 -9.35
CA THR A 197 -31.17 -12.63 -10.14
C THR A 197 -32.23 -11.89 -9.33
N SER A 198 -32.11 -10.58 -9.28
CA SER A 198 -33.09 -9.65 -8.74
C SER A 198 -33.60 -8.74 -9.85
N VAL A 199 -34.84 -8.28 -9.74
CA VAL A 199 -35.45 -7.41 -10.73
C VAL A 199 -35.86 -6.10 -10.06
N PHE A 200 -35.60 -4.99 -10.74
CA PHE A 200 -35.82 -3.64 -10.24
C PHE A 200 -36.51 -2.79 -11.31
N ASP A 201 -37.34 -1.87 -10.89
CA ASP A 201 -37.90 -0.88 -11.79
C ASP A 201 -36.88 0.20 -12.11
N ALA A 202 -36.75 0.60 -13.35
CA ALA A 202 -35.93 1.72 -13.74
C ALA A 202 -36.69 3.04 -13.48
N SER A 203 -35.97 4.11 -13.25
CA SER A 203 -36.55 5.44 -13.05
C SER A 203 -36.38 6.32 -14.27
N GLN A 204 -37.43 7.10 -14.60
CA GLN A 204 -37.36 8.13 -15.62
C GLN A 204 -37.06 9.48 -14.97
N GLU A 205 -35.95 10.07 -15.36
CA GLU A 205 -35.44 11.35 -14.85
C GLU A 205 -35.38 12.40 -15.98
N ALA A 206 -35.07 13.64 -15.64
CA ALA A 206 -34.94 14.72 -16.63
C ALA A 206 -33.91 14.46 -17.74
N GLY A 207 -33.01 13.51 -17.55
CA GLY A 207 -31.97 13.12 -18.52
C GLY A 207 -32.24 11.81 -19.26
N GLY A 208 -33.37 11.17 -19.06
CA GLY A 208 -33.73 9.88 -19.63
C GLY A 208 -33.92 8.78 -18.59
N TRP A 209 -33.96 7.54 -19.04
CA TRP A 209 -34.11 6.39 -18.17
C TRP A 209 -32.81 5.99 -17.50
N ARG A 210 -32.86 5.70 -16.19
CA ARG A 210 -31.71 5.32 -15.37
C ARG A 210 -32.06 4.18 -14.43
N PHE A 211 -31.01 3.50 -14.01
CA PHE A 211 -31.06 2.54 -12.92
C PHE A 211 -29.89 2.81 -11.95
N THR A 212 -30.18 2.87 -10.67
CA THR A 212 -29.19 2.95 -9.59
C THR A 212 -29.60 1.94 -8.54
N PRO A 213 -28.70 1.10 -8.03
CA PRO A 213 -29.01 0.19 -6.95
C PRO A 213 -29.51 0.91 -5.71
N ASP A 214 -30.49 0.36 -5.03
CA ASP A 214 -31.08 0.89 -3.80
C ASP A 214 -30.21 0.71 -2.56
N ARG A 215 -29.14 -0.04 -2.68
CA ARG A 215 -28.15 -0.36 -1.64
C ARG A 215 -26.79 -0.59 -2.26
N ASP A 216 -25.77 -0.52 -1.42
CA ASP A 216 -24.40 -0.80 -1.81
C ASP A 216 -24.24 -2.24 -2.32
N TRP A 217 -23.66 -2.37 -3.49
CA TRP A 217 -23.19 -3.63 -4.01
C TRP A 217 -21.85 -4.02 -3.36
N THR A 218 -21.69 -5.30 -3.12
CA THR A 218 -20.41 -5.86 -2.67
C THR A 218 -19.47 -6.04 -3.86
N ASP A 219 -18.19 -6.14 -3.60
CA ASP A 219 -17.21 -6.44 -4.65
C ASP A 219 -17.58 -7.72 -5.38
N GLY A 220 -17.45 -7.67 -6.70
CA GLY A 220 -17.76 -8.79 -7.56
C GLY A 220 -18.36 -8.40 -8.90
N SER A 221 -18.69 -9.40 -9.70
CA SER A 221 -19.23 -9.22 -11.04
C SER A 221 -20.75 -9.26 -11.05
N TYR A 222 -21.36 -8.27 -11.71
CA TYR A 222 -22.81 -8.11 -11.87
C TYR A 222 -23.15 -8.14 -13.36
N THR A 223 -24.14 -8.93 -13.74
CA THR A 223 -24.66 -8.97 -15.10
C THR A 223 -26.05 -8.36 -15.11
N LEU A 224 -26.23 -7.32 -15.92
CA LEU A 224 -27.46 -6.57 -16.03
C LEU A 224 -28.08 -6.73 -17.41
N SER A 225 -29.42 -6.79 -17.47
CA SER A 225 -30.18 -6.66 -18.71
C SER A 225 -31.44 -5.84 -18.47
N VAL A 226 -31.83 -5.06 -19.46
CA VAL A 226 -33.07 -4.27 -19.43
C VAL A 226 -34.14 -4.98 -20.23
N THR A 227 -35.31 -5.11 -19.65
CA THR A 227 -36.51 -5.54 -20.34
C THR A 227 -37.51 -4.39 -20.37
N VAL A 228 -37.96 -4.06 -21.56
CA VAL A 228 -38.96 -3.02 -21.80
C VAL A 228 -40.23 -3.69 -22.27
N THR A 229 -41.36 -3.23 -21.76
CA THR A 229 -42.69 -3.59 -22.26
C THR A 229 -43.40 -2.30 -22.60
N ASP A 230 -43.95 -2.18 -23.80
CA ASP A 230 -44.76 -1.04 -24.20
C ASP A 230 -46.23 -1.20 -23.78
N LYS A 231 -47.06 -0.22 -24.10
CA LYS A 231 -48.50 -0.25 -23.78
C LYS A 231 -49.25 -1.28 -24.61
N ALA A 232 -48.77 -1.57 -25.81
CA ALA A 232 -49.34 -2.60 -26.68
C ALA A 232 -48.99 -4.03 -26.22
N GLY A 233 -48.02 -4.18 -25.28
CA GLY A 233 -47.58 -5.46 -24.76
C GLY A 233 -46.44 -6.10 -25.53
N ASN A 234 -45.76 -5.36 -26.43
CA ASN A 234 -44.52 -5.83 -27.02
C ASN A 234 -43.44 -5.85 -25.95
N VAL A 235 -42.57 -6.83 -26.01
CA VAL A 235 -41.48 -7.00 -25.06
C VAL A 235 -40.14 -7.03 -25.80
N SER A 236 -39.21 -6.24 -25.36
CA SER A 236 -37.85 -6.19 -25.90
C SER A 236 -36.79 -6.22 -24.78
N GLN A 237 -35.67 -6.85 -25.05
CA GLN A 237 -34.59 -7.01 -24.05
C GLN A 237 -33.24 -6.59 -24.61
N SER A 238 -32.44 -5.93 -23.78
CA SER A 238 -31.07 -5.57 -24.13
C SER A 238 -30.15 -6.78 -24.21
N THR A 239 -29.00 -6.61 -24.86
CA THR A 239 -27.84 -7.47 -24.62
C THR A 239 -27.41 -7.30 -23.17
N PRO A 240 -26.93 -8.38 -22.50
CA PRO A 240 -26.42 -8.26 -21.14
C PRO A 240 -25.17 -7.40 -21.06
N LEU A 241 -25.10 -6.55 -20.04
CA LEU A 241 -23.94 -5.78 -19.65
C LEU A 241 -23.32 -6.44 -18.41
N THR A 242 -22.03 -6.70 -18.44
CA THR A 242 -21.28 -7.13 -17.26
C THR A 242 -20.51 -5.97 -16.69
N VAL A 243 -20.65 -5.71 -15.39
CA VAL A 243 -19.95 -4.68 -14.63
C VAL A 243 -19.31 -5.33 -13.41
N THR A 244 -18.09 -4.94 -13.08
CA THR A 244 -17.41 -5.39 -11.87
C THR A 244 -17.33 -4.25 -10.87
N VAL A 245 -17.76 -4.49 -9.65
CA VAL A 245 -17.58 -3.59 -8.53
C VAL A 245 -16.36 -4.03 -7.74
N ASP A 246 -15.43 -3.12 -7.50
CA ASP A 246 -14.26 -3.30 -6.69
C ASP A 246 -14.00 -2.04 -5.88
N THR A 247 -14.26 -2.11 -4.59
CA THR A 247 -14.16 -0.96 -3.67
C THR A 247 -12.96 -1.05 -2.74
N HIS A 248 -12.11 -2.06 -2.91
CA HIS A 248 -11.02 -2.37 -2.01
C HIS A 248 -9.66 -2.37 -2.69
N ILE A 249 -8.71 -1.71 -2.05
CA ILE A 249 -7.30 -1.78 -2.39
C ILE A 249 -6.46 -1.98 -1.14
N SER A 250 -5.34 -2.64 -1.24
CA SER A 250 -4.40 -2.82 -0.14
C SER A 250 -2.95 -2.69 -0.58
N ILE A 251 -2.08 -2.30 0.35
CA ILE A 251 -0.62 -2.41 0.21
C ILE A 251 -0.15 -3.49 1.17
N GLY A 252 0.34 -4.61 0.66
CA GLY A 252 0.80 -5.74 1.45
C GLY A 252 2.07 -5.41 2.21
N LYS A 253 3.15 -5.06 1.52
CA LYS A 253 4.45 -4.78 2.12
C LYS A 253 5.15 -3.63 1.41
N VAL A 254 5.89 -2.82 2.16
CA VAL A 254 6.85 -1.84 1.66
C VAL A 254 8.19 -2.14 2.29
N GLU A 255 9.23 -2.30 1.50
CA GLU A 255 10.57 -2.69 1.95
C GLU A 255 11.63 -1.80 1.35
N LEU A 256 12.65 -1.49 2.13
CA LEU A 256 13.94 -0.99 1.65
C LEU A 256 14.76 -2.23 1.24
N ILE A 257 15.06 -2.39 -0.06
CA ILE A 257 15.75 -3.59 -0.58
C ILE A 257 17.23 -3.58 -0.24
N ASN A 258 17.86 -2.42 -0.38
CA ASN A 258 19.28 -2.21 -0.02
C ASN A 258 19.42 -1.74 1.43
N ASP A 259 18.63 -2.34 2.31
CA ASP A 259 18.74 -2.25 3.76
C ASP A 259 20.07 -2.86 4.17
N SER A 260 21.05 -2.03 4.40
CA SER A 260 22.45 -2.45 4.62
C SER A 260 22.78 -2.48 6.11
N GLY A 261 23.78 -3.25 6.52
CA GLY A 261 24.19 -3.39 7.92
C GLY A 261 23.26 -4.23 8.76
N VAL A 262 22.47 -3.64 9.62
CA VAL A 262 21.52 -4.38 10.47
C VAL A 262 20.22 -4.56 9.70
N VAL A 263 20.02 -5.73 9.15
CA VAL A 263 18.86 -6.04 8.33
C VAL A 263 17.54 -5.86 9.09
N GLY A 264 16.63 -5.10 8.50
CA GLY A 264 15.27 -4.89 9.02
C GLY A 264 15.08 -3.63 9.86
N ASP A 265 16.11 -2.79 10.00
CA ASP A 265 15.98 -1.50 10.70
C ASP A 265 15.70 -0.32 9.75
N ASN A 266 15.68 -0.57 8.44
CA ASN A 266 15.47 0.39 7.37
C ASN A 266 16.54 1.50 7.35
N MET A 267 17.77 1.18 7.68
CA MET A 267 18.91 2.07 7.55
C MET A 267 19.80 1.61 6.41
N THR A 268 20.33 2.55 5.65
CA THR A 268 21.21 2.23 4.53
C THR A 268 22.28 3.27 4.32
N ASN A 269 23.47 2.84 3.94
CA ASN A 269 24.54 3.71 3.50
C ASN A 269 24.55 3.93 1.98
N ASP A 270 23.53 3.46 1.29
CA ASP A 270 23.39 3.70 -0.14
C ASP A 270 22.56 4.96 -0.39
N ILE A 271 23.17 5.96 -1.06
CA ILE A 271 22.52 7.22 -1.43
C ILE A 271 21.41 7.05 -2.48
N HIS A 272 21.30 5.88 -3.08
CA HIS A 272 20.27 5.52 -4.04
C HIS A 272 19.34 4.44 -3.44
N PRO A 273 18.47 4.80 -2.49
CA PRO A 273 17.61 3.84 -1.82
C PRO A 273 16.71 3.11 -2.81
N GLN A 274 16.59 1.81 -2.62
CA GLN A 274 15.78 0.93 -3.45
C GLN A 274 14.59 0.40 -2.64
N PHE A 275 13.41 0.59 -3.17
CA PHE A 275 12.18 0.18 -2.51
C PHE A 275 11.43 -0.85 -3.32
N ARG A 276 10.82 -1.79 -2.63
CA ARG A 276 9.87 -2.76 -3.16
C ARG A 276 8.53 -2.60 -2.50
N VAL A 277 7.50 -2.56 -3.31
CA VAL A 277 6.10 -2.48 -2.86
C VAL A 277 5.37 -3.71 -3.37
N THR A 278 4.75 -4.45 -2.48
CA THR A 278 3.91 -5.60 -2.80
C THR A 278 2.46 -5.20 -2.65
N VAL A 279 1.68 -5.39 -3.71
CA VAL A 279 0.26 -5.03 -3.81
C VAL A 279 -0.52 -6.16 -4.51
N PRO A 280 -1.84 -6.15 -4.52
CA PRO A 280 -2.66 -7.04 -5.35
C PRO A 280 -2.36 -6.88 -6.85
N GLU A 281 -2.70 -7.87 -7.65
CA GLU A 281 -2.39 -7.90 -9.10
C GLU A 281 -3.20 -6.91 -9.93
N ASP A 282 -4.31 -6.45 -9.41
CA ASP A 282 -5.19 -5.44 -10.02
C ASP A 282 -4.71 -4.01 -9.87
N VAL A 283 -3.67 -3.78 -9.05
CA VAL A 283 -3.02 -2.47 -8.94
C VAL A 283 -2.30 -2.13 -10.24
N ASN A 284 -2.68 -1.01 -10.83
CA ASN A 284 -2.13 -0.52 -12.11
C ASN A 284 -1.15 0.64 -11.96
N SER A 285 -1.04 1.23 -10.79
CA SER A 285 -0.10 2.32 -10.53
C SER A 285 0.39 2.34 -9.08
N VAL A 286 1.68 2.46 -8.93
CA VAL A 286 2.33 2.72 -7.63
C VAL A 286 3.26 3.92 -7.78
N ARG A 287 3.15 4.89 -6.91
CA ARG A 287 4.02 6.06 -6.86
C ARG A 287 4.56 6.32 -5.47
N LEU A 288 5.74 6.89 -5.39
CA LEU A 288 6.48 7.10 -4.16
C LEU A 288 6.87 8.56 -3.98
N SER A 289 6.95 9.00 -2.73
CA SER A 289 7.41 10.33 -2.34
C SER A 289 8.24 10.25 -1.05
N ILE A 290 9.33 11.02 -0.98
CA ILE A 290 10.17 11.15 0.23
C ILE A 290 10.18 12.59 0.78
N ASP A 291 9.42 13.48 0.19
CA ASP A 291 9.34 14.91 0.52
C ASP A 291 7.96 15.32 1.08
N GLY A 292 7.22 14.36 1.63
CA GLY A 292 5.90 14.61 2.23
C GLY A 292 4.79 14.75 1.20
N GLY A 293 4.96 14.22 -0.01
CA GLY A 293 3.97 14.28 -1.06
C GLY A 293 4.07 15.50 -1.97
N ALA A 294 5.14 16.29 -1.82
CA ALA A 294 5.37 17.46 -2.68
C ALA A 294 5.75 17.03 -4.11
N THR A 295 6.54 15.99 -4.24
CA THR A 295 6.86 15.35 -5.52
C THR A 295 6.61 13.85 -5.46
N TRP A 296 6.15 13.31 -6.57
CA TRP A 296 5.84 11.89 -6.69
C TRP A 296 6.56 11.26 -7.89
N VAL A 297 7.15 10.11 -7.67
CA VAL A 297 7.81 9.31 -8.69
C VAL A 297 7.08 8.00 -8.90
N LYS A 298 6.99 7.53 -10.14
CA LYS A 298 6.29 6.29 -10.46
C LYS A 298 7.21 5.08 -10.37
N ALA A 299 6.80 4.06 -9.66
CA ALA A 299 7.49 2.78 -9.60
C ALA A 299 7.34 1.99 -10.90
N THR A 300 8.21 1.04 -11.12
CA THR A 300 8.19 0.13 -12.26
C THR A 300 7.67 -1.23 -11.82
N GLN A 301 6.68 -1.73 -12.52
CA GLN A 301 6.16 -3.07 -12.28
C GLN A 301 7.15 -4.12 -12.81
N GLY A 302 7.58 -4.99 -11.94
CA GLY A 302 8.38 -6.17 -12.26
C GLY A 302 7.51 -7.40 -12.53
N ALA A 303 7.23 -8.18 -11.53
CA ALA A 303 6.26 -9.27 -11.58
C ALA A 303 4.87 -8.78 -11.17
N ALA A 304 3.83 -9.60 -11.39
CA ALA A 304 2.48 -9.28 -10.96
C ALA A 304 2.44 -8.95 -9.46
N GLY A 305 1.87 -7.83 -9.12
CA GLY A 305 1.78 -7.35 -7.73
C GLY A 305 3.09 -6.87 -7.11
N ILE A 306 4.19 -6.81 -7.85
CA ILE A 306 5.50 -6.34 -7.35
C ILE A 306 5.95 -5.11 -8.11
N TRP A 307 6.21 -4.03 -7.38
CA TRP A 307 6.66 -2.76 -7.92
C TRP A 307 7.95 -2.33 -7.25
N ASP A 308 8.97 -2.03 -8.06
CA ASP A 308 10.28 -1.63 -7.60
C ASP A 308 10.60 -0.20 -8.04
N TYR A 309 11.33 0.52 -7.19
CA TYR A 309 11.85 1.83 -7.52
C TYR A 309 13.22 2.04 -6.89
N THR A 310 14.17 2.49 -7.70
CA THR A 310 15.49 2.94 -7.26
C THR A 310 15.57 4.45 -7.42
N TRP A 311 15.91 5.17 -6.36
CA TRP A 311 16.12 6.62 -6.43
C TRP A 311 17.33 6.92 -7.30
N PRO A 312 17.20 7.66 -8.39
CA PRO A 312 18.32 7.91 -9.31
C PRO A 312 19.25 9.03 -8.86
N ASP A 313 18.76 9.95 -8.05
CA ASP A 313 19.51 11.08 -7.54
C ASP A 313 20.02 10.79 -6.13
N ASP A 314 21.15 11.42 -5.77
CA ASP A 314 21.74 11.30 -4.45
C ASP A 314 20.77 11.78 -3.37
N VAL A 315 20.33 10.91 -2.51
CA VAL A 315 19.56 11.24 -1.32
C VAL A 315 20.51 11.53 -0.17
N LYS A 316 20.40 12.70 0.43
CA LYS A 316 21.28 13.13 1.53
C LYS A 316 21.06 12.31 2.78
N ASP A 317 22.06 12.32 3.64
CA ASP A 317 21.93 11.75 4.98
C ASP A 317 20.80 12.37 5.78
N GLY A 318 20.01 11.54 6.41
CA GLY A 318 18.86 11.97 7.20
C GLY A 318 17.81 10.91 7.36
N LYS A 319 16.81 11.25 8.14
CA LYS A 319 15.61 10.46 8.31
C LYS A 319 14.54 10.91 7.33
N TYR A 320 13.94 9.97 6.68
CA TYR A 320 12.90 10.17 5.69
C TYR A 320 11.66 9.34 6.00
N THR A 321 10.53 9.85 5.57
CA THR A 321 9.28 9.09 5.52
C THR A 321 8.95 8.86 4.06
N LEU A 322 9.11 7.63 3.59
CA LEU A 322 8.60 7.22 2.31
C LEU A 322 7.08 7.15 2.37
N GLN A 323 6.42 7.87 1.49
CA GLN A 323 4.99 7.72 1.23
C GLN A 323 4.83 6.91 -0.05
N VAL A 324 4.04 5.87 0.01
CA VAL A 324 3.68 5.01 -1.12
C VAL A 324 2.19 5.16 -1.35
N GLU A 325 1.80 5.51 -2.56
CA GLU A 325 0.41 5.52 -2.98
C GLU A 325 0.23 4.47 -4.08
N ALA A 326 -0.74 3.62 -3.91
CA ALA A 326 -1.16 2.62 -4.89
C ALA A 326 -2.55 2.96 -5.41
N THR A 327 -2.76 2.76 -6.71
CA THR A 327 -4.05 2.90 -7.37
C THR A 327 -4.32 1.62 -8.14
N ASP A 328 -5.51 1.04 -8.01
CA ASP A 328 -5.93 -0.14 -8.75
C ASP A 328 -6.64 0.24 -10.07
N LYS A 329 -7.09 -0.76 -10.81
CA LYS A 329 -7.82 -0.58 -12.06
C LYS A 329 -9.20 0.05 -11.87
N ALA A 330 -9.85 -0.21 -10.74
CA ALA A 330 -11.13 0.39 -10.39
C ALA A 330 -11.01 1.86 -9.96
N GLY A 331 -9.79 2.34 -9.72
CA GLY A 331 -9.51 3.71 -9.29
C GLY A 331 -9.53 3.90 -7.78
N ASN A 332 -9.53 2.82 -6.98
CA ASN A 332 -9.31 2.94 -5.55
C ASN A 332 -7.88 3.37 -5.27
N THR A 333 -7.68 4.16 -4.25
CA THR A 333 -6.35 4.63 -3.83
C THR A 333 -6.10 4.36 -2.37
N ILE A 334 -4.89 3.97 -2.04
CA ILE A 334 -4.44 3.78 -0.67
C ILE A 334 -3.03 4.31 -0.50
N THR A 335 -2.73 4.86 0.68
CA THR A 335 -1.39 5.34 1.02
C THR A 335 -0.83 4.56 2.19
N ARG A 336 0.45 4.22 2.13
CA ARG A 336 1.22 3.61 3.21
C ARG A 336 2.55 4.33 3.40
N MET A 337 3.06 4.37 4.63
CA MET A 337 4.31 5.03 4.98
C MET A 337 5.34 4.02 5.46
N LEU A 338 6.61 4.28 5.16
CA LEU A 338 7.77 3.59 5.68
C LEU A 338 8.79 4.63 6.13
N GLU A 339 9.23 4.56 7.37
CA GLU A 339 10.38 5.36 7.84
C GLU A 339 11.67 4.66 7.48
N PHE A 340 12.62 5.41 6.96
CA PHE A 340 13.96 4.93 6.64
C PHE A 340 15.01 5.99 6.88
N THR A 341 16.26 5.60 6.97
CA THR A 341 17.39 6.49 7.22
C THR A 341 18.49 6.27 6.20
N ILE A 342 18.99 7.34 5.66
CA ILE A 342 20.25 7.37 4.93
C ILE A 342 21.33 7.83 5.88
N ASP A 343 22.35 7.04 6.07
CA ASP A 343 23.51 7.36 6.89
C ASP A 343 24.79 6.86 6.24
N THR A 344 25.55 7.77 5.68
CA THR A 344 26.80 7.50 4.96
C THR A 344 28.03 7.86 5.76
N THR A 345 27.83 8.26 7.00
CA THR A 345 28.93 8.79 7.82
C THR A 345 29.21 7.98 9.04
N LEU A 346 30.45 7.83 9.31
CA LEU A 346 30.93 7.21 10.53
C LEU A 346 32.23 7.89 10.99
N THR A 347 32.25 8.36 12.24
CA THR A 347 33.40 9.04 12.81
C THR A 347 34.62 8.13 12.86
N THR A 348 35.83 8.64 12.59
CA THR A 348 37.05 7.86 12.71
C THR A 348 37.37 7.60 14.17
N PRO A 349 37.43 6.36 14.58
CA PRO A 349 37.64 6.01 15.97
C PRO A 349 39.05 6.27 16.43
N THR A 350 39.28 6.38 17.73
CA THR A 350 40.59 6.54 18.33
C THR A 350 40.88 5.52 19.41
N ILE A 351 42.14 5.15 19.57
CA ILE A 351 42.58 4.22 20.60
C ILE A 351 43.84 4.73 21.28
N ALA A 352 43.91 4.71 22.58
CA ALA A 352 45.02 5.13 23.39
C ALA A 352 45.24 4.19 24.56
N LEU A 353 46.47 4.06 24.97
CA LEU A 353 46.82 3.39 26.21
C LEU A 353 46.22 4.16 27.39
N ASP A 354 45.62 3.49 28.34
CA ASP A 354 45.11 4.11 29.56
C ASP A 354 46.25 4.75 30.36
N HIS A 355 46.13 6.01 30.68
CA HIS A 355 47.15 6.75 31.42
C HIS A 355 47.63 6.07 32.71
N LYS A 356 46.81 5.26 33.33
CA LYS A 356 47.15 4.50 34.52
C LYS A 356 48.09 3.32 34.23
N ASP A 357 48.08 2.86 33.02
CA ASP A 357 48.85 1.72 32.52
C ASP A 357 50.02 2.18 31.63
N ASP A 358 50.09 3.48 31.33
CA ASP A 358 51.22 4.13 30.69
C ASP A 358 52.28 4.41 31.78
N SER A 359 53.07 3.42 32.02
CA SER A 359 54.04 3.41 33.13
C SER A 359 55.39 3.98 32.72
N GLY A 360 56.12 4.47 33.65
CA GLY A 360 57.41 5.06 33.40
C GLY A 360 57.35 6.47 32.83
N ILE A 361 57.71 6.68 31.59
CA ILE A 361 57.68 7.97 30.93
C ILE A 361 56.27 8.08 30.29
N THR A 362 55.46 8.94 30.78
CA THR A 362 54.12 9.17 30.31
C THR A 362 54.09 9.66 28.85
N GLY A 363 53.37 9.00 27.98
CA GLY A 363 53.16 9.37 26.60
C GLY A 363 54.06 8.71 25.57
N ASP A 364 54.86 7.73 25.97
CA ASP A 364 55.76 7.01 25.06
C ASP A 364 55.20 5.65 24.59
N ASN A 365 54.03 5.25 25.13
CA ASN A 365 53.37 3.97 24.85
C ASN A 365 54.18 2.74 25.26
N LEU A 366 54.98 2.88 26.26
CA LEU A 366 55.69 1.81 26.91
C LEU A 366 55.04 1.48 28.25
N THR A 367 54.80 0.21 28.52
CA THR A 367 54.08 -0.19 29.74
C THR A 367 54.71 -1.43 30.38
N ASN A 368 54.74 -1.43 31.69
CA ASN A 368 55.05 -2.63 32.47
C ASN A 368 53.80 -3.42 32.89
N ALA A 369 52.64 -2.98 32.49
CA ALA A 369 51.40 -3.66 32.77
C ALA A 369 51.26 -4.90 31.87
N LYS A 370 51.18 -6.08 32.43
CA LYS A 370 50.94 -7.35 31.71
C LYS A 370 49.56 -7.44 31.14
N LYS A 371 48.67 -6.55 31.54
CA LYS A 371 47.29 -6.41 31.02
C LYS A 371 47.00 -4.94 30.88
N PRO A 372 47.61 -4.26 29.92
CA PRO A 372 47.37 -2.84 29.74
C PRO A 372 45.94 -2.57 29.31
N GLY A 373 45.31 -1.58 29.90
CA GLY A 373 44.04 -1.09 29.51
C GLY A 373 44.15 -0.07 28.40
N PHE A 374 43.18 -0.08 27.49
CA PHE A 374 43.10 0.84 26.38
C PHE A 374 41.74 1.51 26.36
N ILE A 375 41.71 2.80 26.08
CA ILE A 375 40.52 3.64 26.01
C ILE A 375 40.24 3.95 24.55
N LEU A 376 39.00 3.74 24.15
CA LEU A 376 38.53 4.07 22.82
C LEU A 376 37.72 5.37 22.84
N GLY A 377 37.97 6.21 21.86
CA GLY A 377 37.27 7.46 21.68
C GLY A 377 36.60 7.55 20.30
N ASN A 378 35.76 8.54 20.10
CA ASN A 378 35.05 8.85 18.85
C ASN A 378 34.25 7.67 18.31
N ILE A 379 33.55 6.94 19.15
CA ILE A 379 32.67 5.86 18.73
C ILE A 379 31.23 6.35 18.73
N ASP A 380 30.62 6.40 17.56
CA ASP A 380 29.27 6.89 17.36
C ASP A 380 28.24 6.05 18.13
N VAL A 381 27.10 6.63 18.45
CA VAL A 381 26.12 5.94 19.33
C VAL A 381 25.45 4.76 18.65
N ASP A 382 25.44 4.73 17.33
CA ASP A 382 24.85 3.67 16.50
C ASP A 382 25.80 2.56 16.09
N ALA A 383 27.00 2.53 16.64
CA ALA A 383 27.88 1.40 16.44
C ALA A 383 27.16 0.07 16.68
N SER A 384 27.12 -0.73 15.66
CA SER A 384 26.58 -2.10 15.70
C SER A 384 27.65 -3.11 16.10
N ARG A 385 28.91 -2.83 15.75
CA ARG A 385 30.06 -3.68 16.04
C ARG A 385 31.31 -2.88 16.24
N VAL A 386 32.09 -3.20 17.28
CA VAL A 386 33.42 -2.64 17.58
C VAL A 386 34.39 -3.77 17.80
N VAL A 387 35.47 -3.77 17.04
CA VAL A 387 36.50 -4.81 17.09
C VAL A 387 37.87 -4.19 17.24
N VAL A 388 38.68 -4.73 18.13
CA VAL A 388 40.10 -4.45 18.21
C VAL A 388 40.88 -5.60 17.60
N GLN A 389 41.68 -5.30 16.62
CA GLN A 389 42.68 -6.22 16.09
C GLN A 389 44.01 -5.98 16.80
N VAL A 390 44.53 -6.98 17.44
CA VAL A 390 45.82 -6.97 18.11
C VAL A 390 46.82 -7.79 17.31
N THR A 391 47.90 -7.21 16.91
CA THR A 391 49.00 -7.88 16.18
C THR A 391 50.27 -7.92 16.99
N HIS A 392 50.83 -9.09 17.18
CA HIS A 392 52.08 -9.36 17.87
C HIS A 392 52.80 -10.50 17.17
N ASP A 393 54.09 -10.34 16.88
CA ASP A 393 54.94 -11.33 16.21
C ASP A 393 54.34 -11.90 14.92
N GLY A 394 53.72 -11.05 14.14
CA GLY A 394 53.10 -11.43 12.87
C GLY A 394 51.80 -12.23 12.99
N LYS A 395 51.28 -12.39 14.19
CA LYS A 395 49.98 -13.00 14.46
C LYS A 395 48.96 -11.92 14.82
N SER A 396 47.82 -11.98 14.22
CA SER A 396 46.70 -11.07 14.50
C SER A 396 45.57 -11.81 15.18
N GLU A 397 44.95 -11.20 16.15
CA GLU A 397 43.75 -11.66 16.86
C GLU A 397 42.73 -10.53 16.89
N GLU A 398 41.48 -10.85 16.60
CA GLU A 398 40.37 -9.94 16.69
C GLU A 398 39.58 -10.16 17.97
N VAL A 399 39.27 -9.09 18.67
CA VAL A 399 38.50 -9.11 19.91
C VAL A 399 37.32 -8.18 19.74
N ALA A 400 36.13 -8.77 19.71
CA ALA A 400 34.85 -8.01 19.71
C ALA A 400 34.63 -7.39 21.09
N LEU A 401 34.31 -6.14 21.15
CA LEU A 401 34.12 -5.40 22.38
C LEU A 401 32.66 -5.20 22.71
N THR A 402 32.36 -5.09 23.97
CA THR A 402 31.06 -4.69 24.50
C THR A 402 31.21 -3.44 25.36
N LYS A 403 30.30 -2.55 25.29
CA LYS A 403 30.29 -1.30 26.04
C LYS A 403 30.10 -1.56 27.53
N SER A 404 30.94 -1.06 28.36
CA SER A 404 30.88 -1.19 29.82
C SER A 404 30.90 0.17 30.50
N GLY A 405 29.93 0.41 31.39
CA GLY A 405 29.87 1.69 32.12
C GLY A 405 29.70 2.92 31.23
N GLY A 406 29.22 2.73 30.00
CA GLY A 406 29.05 3.83 29.05
C GLY A 406 30.26 4.15 28.20
N GLN A 407 31.38 3.47 28.42
CA GLN A 407 32.61 3.64 27.66
C GLN A 407 33.03 2.37 26.95
N TRP A 408 33.75 2.55 25.86
CA TRP A 408 34.43 1.47 25.16
C TRP A 408 35.88 1.37 25.67
N SER A 409 36.26 0.21 26.07
CA SER A 409 37.63 -0.09 26.56
C SER A 409 38.04 -1.49 26.16
N PHE A 410 39.33 -1.69 26.04
CA PHE A 410 39.92 -2.99 25.80
C PHE A 410 40.97 -3.29 26.89
N THR A 411 40.95 -4.48 27.38
CA THR A 411 41.98 -5.01 28.27
C THR A 411 42.20 -6.47 27.89
N PRO A 412 43.44 -6.92 27.67
CA PRO A 412 43.73 -8.29 27.33
C PRO A 412 43.23 -9.27 28.39
N THR A 413 42.60 -10.34 27.98
CA THR A 413 42.09 -11.38 28.89
C THR A 413 43.25 -12.18 29.49
N ALA A 414 44.27 -12.44 28.72
CA ALA A 414 45.51 -13.08 29.15
C ALA A 414 46.64 -12.04 29.30
N PRO A 415 47.62 -12.27 30.20
CA PRO A 415 48.81 -11.45 30.28
C PRO A 415 49.56 -11.45 28.96
N TRP A 416 49.96 -10.28 28.51
CA TRP A 416 50.89 -10.13 27.39
C TRP A 416 52.32 -10.37 27.78
N GLY A 417 53.07 -10.90 26.88
CA GLY A 417 54.53 -11.02 27.01
C GLY A 417 55.22 -9.73 26.58
N ASP A 418 56.48 -9.61 26.91
CA ASP A 418 57.30 -8.48 26.51
C ASP A 418 57.44 -8.42 25.00
N GLY A 419 57.32 -7.24 24.43
CA GLY A 419 57.43 -7.00 23.01
C GLY A 419 56.47 -5.95 22.47
N GLY A 420 56.55 -5.71 21.19
CA GLY A 420 55.72 -4.73 20.49
C GLY A 420 54.40 -5.30 20.10
N TYR A 421 53.33 -4.59 20.37
CA TYR A 421 51.96 -4.87 20.00
C TYR A 421 51.41 -3.73 19.14
N THR A 422 50.79 -4.06 18.05
CA THR A 422 50.08 -3.09 17.19
C THR A 422 48.59 -3.34 17.30
N LEU A 423 47.86 -2.30 17.61
CA LEU A 423 46.41 -2.35 17.75
C LEU A 423 45.75 -1.48 16.68
N THR A 424 44.70 -2.00 16.09
CA THR A 424 43.82 -1.27 15.18
C THR A 424 42.35 -1.52 15.59
N VAL A 425 41.57 -0.49 15.60
CA VAL A 425 40.14 -0.62 15.89
C VAL A 425 39.34 -0.53 14.59
N THR A 426 38.41 -1.42 14.45
CA THR A 426 37.40 -1.39 13.39
C THR A 426 36.02 -1.20 14.01
N VAL A 427 35.27 -0.29 13.48
CA VAL A 427 33.88 -0.02 13.88
C VAL A 427 32.95 -0.13 12.68
N GLU A 428 31.83 -0.71 12.93
CA GLU A 428 30.70 -0.81 12.04
C GLU A 428 29.51 -0.14 12.71
N ASP A 429 28.73 0.69 11.98
CA ASP A 429 27.48 1.24 12.48
C ASP A 429 26.27 0.40 12.03
N LYS A 430 25.06 0.87 12.30
CA LYS A 430 23.85 0.18 11.90
C LYS A 430 23.56 0.28 10.41
N ALA A 431 23.96 1.37 9.78
CA ALA A 431 23.81 1.58 8.35
C ALA A 431 24.81 0.78 7.52
N GLY A 432 25.82 0.16 8.17
CA GLY A 432 26.82 -0.66 7.51
C GLY A 432 28.06 0.07 7.03
N ASN A 433 28.27 1.32 7.49
CA ASN A 433 29.53 2.00 7.26
C ASN A 433 30.61 1.36 8.14
N VAL A 434 31.81 1.26 7.63
CA VAL A 434 32.99 0.68 8.35
C VAL A 434 34.12 1.64 8.38
N SER A 435 34.72 1.82 9.54
CA SER A 435 35.86 2.74 9.77
C SER A 435 36.96 2.11 10.59
N HIS A 436 38.19 2.51 10.33
CA HIS A 436 39.38 1.96 11.01
C HIS A 436 40.18 3.06 11.68
N SER A 437 40.82 2.73 12.82
CA SER A 437 41.77 3.61 13.44
C SER A 437 43.10 3.64 12.71
N ALA A 438 43.92 4.65 12.98
CA ALA A 438 45.32 4.51 12.80
C ALA A 438 45.86 3.43 13.74
N PRO A 439 46.91 2.72 13.33
CA PRO A 439 47.54 1.75 14.19
C PRO A 439 48.21 2.41 15.40
N LEU A 440 47.95 1.88 16.56
CA LEU A 440 48.66 2.20 17.79
C LEU A 440 49.71 1.14 18.06
N THR A 441 50.93 1.55 18.23
CA THR A 441 51.98 0.65 18.67
C THR A 441 52.30 0.86 20.14
N VAL A 442 52.28 -0.21 20.89
CA VAL A 442 52.57 -0.25 22.32
C VAL A 442 53.63 -1.28 22.57
N THR A 443 54.57 -0.97 23.42
CA THR A 443 55.56 -1.92 23.85
C THR A 443 55.33 -2.33 25.29
N VAL A 444 55.22 -3.61 25.52
CA VAL A 444 55.16 -4.19 26.86
C VAL A 444 56.56 -4.58 27.28
N ASP A 445 56.97 -4.07 28.37
CA ASP A 445 58.22 -4.43 29.02
C ASP A 445 57.95 -4.60 30.51
N THR A 446 58.05 -5.80 30.98
CA THR A 446 57.64 -6.16 32.35
C THR A 446 58.88 -6.54 33.19
N GLN A 447 60.06 -6.34 32.68
CA GLN A 447 61.25 -6.81 33.30
C GLN A 447 62.35 -5.77 33.24
N THR A 448 63.03 -5.63 34.27
CA THR A 448 64.32 -4.92 34.32
C THR A 448 65.31 -5.69 35.17
N ALA A 449 66.55 -5.42 35.01
CA ALA A 449 67.61 -6.12 35.71
C ALA A 449 68.80 -5.19 36.14
N ILE A 450 69.47 -5.61 37.08
CA ILE A 450 70.79 -5.08 37.41
C ILE A 450 71.79 -6.16 37.02
N ASN A 451 72.54 -5.89 35.98
CA ASN A 451 73.51 -6.87 35.46
C ASN A 451 74.73 -7.01 36.35
N SER A 452 75.20 -5.94 36.93
CA SER A 452 76.25 -5.97 37.89
C SER A 452 76.36 -4.68 38.70
N ILE A 453 76.81 -4.80 39.86
CA ILE A 453 77.23 -3.69 40.76
C ILE A 453 78.73 -3.85 41.05
N ALA A 454 79.43 -2.82 40.80
CA ALA A 454 80.86 -2.83 41.06
C ALA A 454 81.31 -1.58 41.84
N LEU A 455 82.11 -1.74 42.78
CA LEU A 455 82.88 -0.68 43.44
C LEU A 455 84.05 -0.30 42.56
N VAL A 456 83.97 0.86 41.88
CA VAL A 456 85.03 1.30 40.93
C VAL A 456 86.29 1.75 41.58
N ASN A 457 86.19 2.30 42.70
CA ASN A 457 87.34 2.70 43.51
C ASN A 457 87.60 1.67 44.60
N ASP A 458 87.46 0.43 44.25
CA ASP A 458 87.92 -0.71 45.00
C ASP A 458 89.46 -0.59 45.15
N THR A 459 89.95 -0.35 46.32
CA THR A 459 91.30 -0.13 46.59
C THR A 459 91.90 -1.30 47.34
N GLY A 460 92.89 -1.86 46.85
CA GLY A 460 93.54 -3.00 47.44
C GLY A 460 93.45 -4.23 46.57
N ILE A 461 92.77 -5.24 46.95
CA ILE A 461 92.52 -6.43 46.14
C ILE A 461 91.31 -6.16 45.23
N PRO A 462 91.45 -6.26 43.93
CA PRO A 462 90.31 -6.09 43.01
C PRO A 462 89.25 -7.10 43.33
N ASP A 463 87.92 -6.67 43.27
CA ASP A 463 86.72 -7.46 43.40
C ASP A 463 86.37 -7.98 44.79
N ASP A 464 87.02 -7.43 45.87
CA ASP A 464 86.66 -7.80 47.26
C ASP A 464 85.71 -6.81 47.94
N ASN A 465 85.38 -5.73 47.21
CA ASN A 465 84.50 -4.68 47.67
C ASN A 465 84.96 -3.90 48.86
N LEU A 466 86.29 -3.79 49.02
CA LEU A 466 86.94 -3.02 50.06
C LEU A 466 87.54 -1.73 49.51
N THR A 467 87.20 -0.60 50.11
CA THR A 467 87.76 0.68 49.66
C THR A 467 88.17 1.59 50.78
N ASN A 468 89.28 2.31 50.57
CA ASN A 468 89.70 3.37 51.46
C ASN A 468 89.17 4.74 51.08
N ALA A 469 88.32 4.79 50.09
CA ALA A 469 87.68 6.01 49.66
C ALA A 469 86.48 6.28 50.54
N VAL A 470 86.53 7.32 51.36
CA VAL A 470 85.36 7.82 52.13
C VAL A 470 84.21 8.20 51.24
N ARG A 471 84.47 8.24 49.96
CA ARG A 471 83.49 8.49 48.93
C ARG A 471 83.52 7.37 47.91
N PRO A 472 82.93 6.28 48.21
CA PRO A 472 82.86 5.14 47.29
C PRO A 472 82.25 5.52 45.97
N HIS A 473 82.86 5.07 44.92
CA HIS A 473 82.35 5.20 43.54
C HIS A 473 81.85 3.85 43.08
N PHE A 474 80.63 3.79 42.80
CA PHE A 474 79.99 2.57 42.34
C PHE A 474 79.66 2.70 40.86
N ARG A 475 79.77 1.63 40.15
CA ARG A 475 79.33 1.43 38.79
C ARG A 475 78.26 0.34 38.80
N VAL A 476 77.18 0.67 38.23
CA VAL A 476 76.04 -0.24 38.04
C VAL A 476 75.86 -0.47 36.54
N THR A 477 75.88 -1.70 36.11
CA THR A 477 75.53 -2.04 34.73
C THR A 477 74.16 -2.61 34.73
N VAL A 478 73.33 -2.14 33.82
CA VAL A 478 71.94 -2.44 33.67
C VAL A 478 71.62 -2.57 32.17
N PRO A 479 70.53 -3.04 31.77
CA PRO A 479 70.03 -2.96 30.37
C PRO A 479 70.00 -1.50 29.89
N ASP A 480 70.05 -1.30 28.60
CA ASP A 480 70.14 0.02 27.97
C ASP A 480 68.90 0.88 28.18
N ASP A 481 67.77 0.28 28.44
CA ASP A 481 66.44 0.84 28.71
C ASP A 481 66.23 1.34 30.13
N VAL A 482 67.13 1.06 31.01
CA VAL A 482 67.14 1.65 32.37
C VAL A 482 67.36 3.15 32.28
N ASN A 483 66.41 3.92 32.76
CA ASN A 483 66.40 5.38 32.76
C ASN A 483 66.74 6.02 34.11
N ALA A 484 66.68 5.25 35.17
CA ALA A 484 67.03 5.73 36.51
C ALA A 484 67.72 4.65 37.34
N VAL A 485 68.74 4.99 37.96
CA VAL A 485 69.49 4.17 38.96
C VAL A 485 69.72 5.00 40.22
N ARG A 486 69.21 4.53 41.31
CA ARG A 486 69.45 5.20 42.60
C ARG A 486 70.06 4.24 43.63
N LEU A 487 70.85 4.79 44.49
CA LEU A 487 71.61 4.04 45.46
C LEU A 487 71.27 4.47 46.87
N SER A 488 71.32 3.55 47.79
CA SER A 488 71.12 3.79 49.23
C SER A 488 72.08 2.95 50.03
N ILE A 489 72.66 3.51 51.07
CA ILE A 489 73.56 2.81 52.02
C ILE A 489 72.93 2.75 53.40
N ASP A 490 71.76 3.22 53.62
CA ASP A 490 71.03 3.27 54.88
C ASP A 490 69.81 2.34 54.94
N GLY A 491 69.72 1.38 54.03
CA GLY A 491 68.66 0.42 53.98
C GLY A 491 67.40 0.99 53.31
N GLY A 492 67.55 1.95 52.40
CA GLY A 492 66.45 2.53 51.65
C GLY A 492 65.76 3.70 52.30
N LYS A 493 66.36 4.29 53.33
CA LYS A 493 65.79 5.49 54.00
C LYS A 493 66.12 6.75 53.26
N THR A 494 67.27 6.83 52.64
CA THR A 494 67.67 7.91 51.74
C THR A 494 68.23 7.32 50.46
N TRP A 495 67.93 7.96 49.36
CA TRP A 495 68.36 7.55 48.04
C TRP A 495 69.10 8.66 47.32
N VAL A 496 70.07 8.29 46.52
CA VAL A 496 70.86 9.19 45.67
C VAL A 496 70.86 8.66 44.26
N ASP A 497 70.70 9.54 43.30
CA ASP A 497 70.63 9.19 41.89
C ASP A 497 71.99 9.01 41.26
N ALA A 498 72.17 7.92 40.57
CA ALA A 498 73.40 7.66 39.80
C ALA A 498 73.36 8.48 38.50
N LYS A 499 74.49 8.68 37.91
CA LYS A 499 74.64 9.38 36.64
C LYS A 499 74.96 8.39 35.53
N ARG A 500 74.21 8.42 34.50
CA ARG A 500 74.48 7.63 33.30
C ARG A 500 75.77 8.11 32.60
N THR A 501 76.66 7.25 32.30
CA THR A 501 77.94 7.52 31.66
C THR A 501 78.06 6.94 30.28
N SER A 502 77.36 5.91 29.98
CA SER A 502 77.14 5.31 28.66
C SER A 502 75.91 4.45 28.67
N ALA A 503 75.54 3.88 27.55
CA ALA A 503 74.43 2.93 27.46
C ALA A 503 74.59 1.80 28.48
N GLY A 504 73.63 1.58 29.31
CA GLY A 504 73.59 0.54 30.33
C GLY A 504 74.64 0.72 31.47
N VAL A 505 75.27 1.84 31.56
CA VAL A 505 76.35 2.06 32.61
C VAL A 505 76.06 3.31 33.41
N TRP A 506 75.88 3.15 34.67
CA TRP A 506 75.55 4.20 35.60
C TRP A 506 76.62 4.29 36.69
N ASP A 507 77.14 5.46 36.92
CA ASP A 507 78.16 5.71 37.91
C ASP A 507 77.72 6.67 39.00
N TYR A 508 78.04 6.39 40.19
CA TYR A 508 77.85 7.29 41.33
C TYR A 508 79.04 7.35 42.25
N SER A 509 79.50 8.50 42.47
CA SER A 509 80.45 8.78 43.47
C SER A 509 79.79 9.42 44.67
N TRP A 510 79.88 8.80 45.81
CA TRP A 510 79.28 9.34 47.02
C TRP A 510 79.83 10.74 47.32
N LEU A 511 78.97 11.69 47.56
CA LEU A 511 79.42 13.08 47.76
C LEU A 511 79.68 13.44 49.20
N THR A 512 79.18 12.69 50.12
CA THR A 512 79.40 12.80 51.55
C THR A 512 80.22 11.63 52.00
N ASP A 513 81.06 11.84 52.99
CA ASP A 513 81.91 10.82 53.53
C ASP A 513 81.07 9.72 54.17
N VAL A 514 81.20 8.53 53.64
CA VAL A 514 80.59 7.31 54.19
C VAL A 514 81.46 6.88 55.36
N THR A 515 80.83 6.56 56.42
CA THR A 515 81.47 6.14 57.65
C THR A 515 82.21 4.82 57.44
N GLU A 516 83.29 4.69 58.14
CA GLU A 516 84.11 3.46 58.25
C GLU A 516 83.24 2.27 58.63
N GLY A 517 83.40 1.15 57.96
CA GLY A 517 82.74 -0.08 58.32
C GLY A 517 82.12 -0.83 57.20
N VAL A 518 81.40 -1.91 57.52
CA VAL A 518 80.66 -2.72 56.56
C VAL A 518 79.32 -2.07 56.29
N HIS A 519 79.09 -1.82 55.06
CA HIS A 519 77.91 -1.21 54.57
C HIS A 519 77.18 -2.15 53.56
N THR A 520 75.95 -1.98 53.46
CA THR A 520 75.15 -2.62 52.43
C THR A 520 74.64 -1.54 51.47
N LEU A 521 75.14 -1.57 50.28
CA LEU A 521 74.58 -0.79 49.16
C LEU A 521 73.33 -1.45 48.67
N THR A 522 72.25 -0.75 48.62
CA THR A 522 71.05 -1.10 47.93
C THR A 522 70.99 -0.28 46.67
N VAL A 523 70.89 -0.90 45.55
CA VAL A 523 70.74 -0.29 44.24
C VAL A 523 69.32 -0.56 43.79
N GLU A 524 68.64 0.44 43.32
CA GLU A 524 67.35 0.35 42.65
C GLU A 524 67.51 0.88 41.23
N ALA A 525 67.16 0.09 40.26
CA ALA A 525 67.12 0.45 38.86
C ALA A 525 65.67 0.52 38.42
N THR A 526 65.35 1.55 37.70
CA THR A 526 64.04 1.76 37.07
C THR A 526 64.30 1.92 35.59
N ASP A 527 63.65 1.15 34.76
CA ASP A 527 63.69 1.26 33.31
C ASP A 527 62.70 2.31 32.79
N VAL A 528 62.68 2.53 31.51
CA VAL A 528 61.80 3.49 30.86
C VAL A 528 60.33 3.05 30.97
N ALA A 529 60.07 1.76 31.10
CA ALA A 529 58.70 1.18 31.31
C ALA A 529 58.23 1.30 32.77
N GLY A 530 59.14 1.72 33.67
CA GLY A 530 58.82 1.87 35.10
C GLY A 530 58.93 0.59 35.89
N ASN A 531 59.53 -0.46 35.34
CA ASN A 531 59.90 -1.63 36.13
C ASN A 531 61.00 -1.28 37.09
N THR A 532 60.94 -1.77 38.26
CA THR A 532 61.94 -1.54 39.31
C THR A 532 62.49 -2.83 39.80
N VAL A 533 63.79 -2.87 39.92
CA VAL A 533 64.49 -3.98 40.53
C VAL A 533 65.41 -3.49 41.59
N LYS A 534 65.60 -4.25 42.63
CA LYS A 534 66.53 -3.93 43.72
C LYS A 534 67.50 -5.07 43.92
N GLU A 535 68.72 -4.69 44.00
CA GLU A 535 69.81 -5.60 44.44
C GLU A 535 70.66 -4.98 45.49
N THR A 536 71.38 -5.80 46.22
CA THR A 536 72.23 -5.38 47.29
C THR A 536 73.65 -5.90 47.12
N MET A 537 74.57 -5.07 47.39
CA MET A 537 75.96 -5.42 47.45
C MET A 537 76.53 -5.02 48.79
N GLY A 538 77.21 -5.94 49.43
CA GLY A 538 77.97 -5.65 50.61
C GLY A 538 79.27 -5.01 50.22
N PHE A 539 79.66 -3.92 50.84
CA PHE A 539 81.00 -3.30 50.71
C PHE A 539 81.49 -2.82 52.05
N THR A 540 82.72 -2.63 52.11
CA THR A 540 83.32 -2.10 53.31
C THR A 540 84.06 -0.83 52.95
N VAL A 541 83.71 0.25 53.58
CA VAL A 541 84.45 1.44 53.53
C VAL A 541 85.55 1.30 54.60
N ASP A 542 86.66 1.17 54.12
CA ASP A 542 87.83 1.22 54.91
C ASP A 542 88.60 2.47 54.45
N THR A 543 88.11 3.35 54.91
CA THR A 543 88.10 4.69 54.76
C THR A 543 87.58 5.20 53.56
N THR A 544 86.91 4.53 54.04
CA THR A 544 85.81 4.87 53.54
C THR A 544 85.16 4.89 52.21
N LEU A 545 81.95 5.01 48.54
CA LEU A 545 80.94 5.00 46.74
C LEU A 545 79.49 5.18 45.76
N SER A 546 73.91 7.19 40.44
CA SER A 546 71.76 7.62 38.62
C SER A 546 70.43 7.46 37.36
N VAL A 547 60.95 9.13 29.07
CA VAL A 547 58.41 9.59 27.20
C VAL A 547 57.10 9.57 25.89
N PRO A 548 51.00 10.19 22.87
CA PRO A 548 50.12 9.81 21.85
C PRO A 548 48.95 10.25 20.98
N LEU A 549 47.38 9.19 19.21
CA LEU A 549 46.11 9.69 18.61
C LEU A 549 45.24 8.88 17.54
N ILE A 550 43.69 8.91 16.86
CA ILE A 550 42.68 8.38 15.96
C ILE A 550 41.77 9.26 15.14
N ALA A 551 40.96 8.81 13.84
CA ALA A 551 40.06 9.41 12.84
C ALA A 551 39.14 8.53 12.01
N LEU A 552 38.11 8.91 11.19
CA LEU A 552 37.12 8.25 10.35
C LEU A 552 37.47 8.01 8.88
N ASP A 553 36.89 6.97 8.15
CA ASP A 553 37.03 6.69 6.69
C ASP A 553 35.88 7.35 5.90
N SER A 554 36.23 8.11 4.94
CA SER A 554 35.30 8.86 4.08
C SER A 554 34.64 8.04 2.98
N ALA A 555 34.91 6.74 2.89
CA ALA A 555 34.41 5.89 1.81
C ALA A 555 32.91 5.57 1.90
N ASP A 556 32.36 5.72 3.09
CA ASP A 556 30.99 5.33 3.39
C ASP A 556 30.02 6.51 3.56
N ASP A 557 30.46 7.74 3.27
CA ASP A 557 29.64 8.95 3.28
C ASP A 557 28.77 9.03 2.00
N SER A 558 27.46 8.83 2.12
CA SER A 558 26.52 8.77 0.99
C SER A 558 25.55 9.96 0.92
N GLY A 559 25.32 10.51 -0.21
CA GLY A 559 24.47 11.68 -0.41
C GLY A 559 25.26 12.92 -0.72
N VAL A 560 24.99 14.01 -0.05
CA VAL A 560 25.86 15.19 -0.09
C VAL A 560 27.05 14.92 0.80
N ARG A 561 28.19 14.77 0.22
CA ARG A 561 29.44 14.44 0.90
C ARG A 561 29.81 15.50 1.94
N GLY A 562 30.08 15.05 3.14
CA GLY A 562 30.53 15.89 4.25
C GLY A 562 29.40 16.38 5.15
N ASP A 563 28.22 15.87 5.03
CA ASP A 563 27.10 16.13 5.93
C ASP A 563 26.83 14.98 6.92
N GLU A 564 27.66 13.92 6.81
CA GLU A 564 27.71 12.82 7.76
C GLU A 564 26.44 11.97 7.85
N LEU A 565 25.69 11.88 6.76
CA LEU A 565 24.49 11.08 6.65
C LEU A 565 24.66 9.93 5.66
N THR A 566 24.31 8.71 6.07
CA THR A 566 24.43 7.55 5.20
C THR A 566 23.15 6.73 5.15
N ARG A 567 22.85 6.22 3.96
CA ARG A 567 21.83 5.19 3.75
C ARG A 567 22.39 3.77 3.88
N VAL A 568 23.69 3.65 4.12
CA VAL A 568 24.37 2.38 4.33
C VAL A 568 24.23 1.98 5.79
N ASN A 569 23.73 0.80 6.07
CA ASN A 569 23.52 0.36 7.44
C ASN A 569 24.68 -0.41 8.05
N ARG A 570 25.91 -0.29 7.46
CA ARG A 570 27.17 -0.81 7.98
C ARG A 570 28.37 0.02 7.57
N PRO A 571 28.58 1.20 8.16
CA PRO A 571 29.72 2.07 7.82
C PRO A 571 31.05 1.71 8.51
N THR A 572 32.13 2.14 7.93
CA THR A 572 33.52 1.91 8.33
C THR A 572 34.19 3.12 9.00
N PHE A 573 35.07 2.92 9.98
CA PHE A 573 35.82 3.95 10.70
C PHE A 573 37.33 3.69 10.82
N LEU A 574 38.14 4.72 10.81
CA LEU A 574 39.60 4.70 10.93
C LEU A 574 40.08 5.31 12.24
N LEU A 575 41.04 4.69 12.92
CA LEU A 575 41.51 5.08 14.22
C LEU A 575 42.98 5.47 14.25
N ASP A 576 43.35 6.55 14.91
CA ASP A 576 44.65 7.15 14.84
C ASP A 576 45.21 7.68 16.16
N ASN A 577 46.46 7.84 16.23
CA ASN A 577 47.25 8.58 17.18
C ASN A 577 47.36 8.10 18.59
N ILE A 578 48.13 7.19 18.80
CA ILE A 578 48.34 6.67 20.05
C ILE A 578 49.78 6.50 20.32
N ASP A 579 50.36 7.01 21.34
CA ASP A 579 51.74 7.18 21.51
C ASP A 579 52.54 5.94 21.33
N ASN A 580 53.44 6.09 20.56
CA ASN A 580 54.22 5.01 20.13
C ASN A 580 54.84 4.12 21.13
N ASP A 581 54.38 3.65 21.51
CA ASP A 581 54.41 2.74 22.04
C ASP A 581 53.61 2.47 22.90
N ALA A 582 53.27 3.01 22.52
CA ALA A 582 52.46 2.83 22.82
C ALA A 582 51.73 1.75 22.52
N ARG A 583 50.73 0.82 22.57
CA ARG A 583 49.90 0.09 21.83
C ARG A 583 48.52 0.02 22.27
N HIS A 584 47.65 0.07 23.00
CA HIS A 584 46.32 -0.23 22.67
C HIS A 584 45.53 0.92 22.58
N VAL A 585 44.81 0.84 21.72
CA VAL A 585 43.79 1.76 21.55
C VAL A 585 42.47 1.07 21.55
N THR A 586 41.55 1.50 21.81
CA THR A 586 40.23 1.12 21.65
C THR A 586 39.45 2.31 21.18
N VAL A 587 38.55 2.11 20.36
CA VAL A 587 37.68 3.12 19.87
C VAL A 587 36.27 2.88 20.31
N GLU A 588 35.63 3.86 20.58
CA GLU A 588 34.23 3.88 20.93
C GLU A 588 33.41 4.57 19.89
N VAL A 589 32.24 4.09 19.60
CA VAL A 589 31.28 4.66 18.67
C VAL A 589 29.99 4.91 19.35
N GLN A 590 29.42 6.01 19.11
CA GLN A 590 28.15 6.38 19.63
C GLN A 590 27.14 6.62 18.54
N HIS A 591 25.96 6.03 18.62
CA HIS A 591 24.85 6.29 17.74
C HIS A 591 24.11 7.55 18.14
N GLY A 592 23.97 8.47 17.23
CA GLY A 592 23.12 9.61 17.45
C GLY A 592 21.71 9.12 17.74
N SER A 593 21.25 9.28 18.93
CA SER A 593 19.84 9.10 19.19
C SER A 593 19.08 10.23 18.57
N THR A 594 18.09 9.92 17.82
CA THR A 594 17.01 10.85 17.56
C THR A 594 16.14 11.11 18.60
#